data_07b029a698bdb68963e4e40a27415da4
#
_entry.id   07b029a698bdb68963e4e40a27415da4
#
_cell.length_a   1.000
_cell.length_b   1.000
_cell.length_c   1.000
_cell.angle_alpha   90.00
_cell.angle_beta   90.00
_cell.angle_gamma   90.00
#
_symmetry.space_group_name_H-M   'P 1'
#
loop_
_entity.id
_entity.type
_entity.pdbx_description
1 polymer ?
#
loop_
_entity_poly.entity_id
_entity_poly.type
_entity_poly.pdbx_seq_one_letter_code
_entity_poly.pdbx_strand_id
1 'polypeptide(L)'
;MDEATIKSMAAELAKGLKTPEDLNQMTAVFKKFMIETALNTELSDHLGYEKHQPKKGSNSRNGFSSKTITTQDGQLALDIPRDREGSFEPQIIKKHQTRITSMDDQILSLYAKGMTNREIVAFFKEMYDADVSASLISKVTDAVIEQVTEWQNRALDSLYPVV
;
A
#
# COMPACT_ATOMS: atom_id res chain seq x y z
N MET A 1 1.97 21.58 2.66
CA MET A 1 3.44 21.72 2.59
C MET A 1 3.70 22.54 1.33
N ASP A 2 4.46 23.63 1.41
CA ASP A 2 4.74 24.46 0.25
C ASP A 2 5.84 23.86 -0.64
N GLU A 3 5.89 24.28 -1.89
CA GLU A 3 6.84 23.75 -2.87
C GLU A 3 8.30 24.08 -2.49
N ALA A 4 8.54 25.20 -1.83
CA ALA A 4 9.86 25.62 -1.39
C ALA A 4 10.42 24.69 -0.30
N THR A 5 9.59 24.30 0.66
CA THR A 5 9.94 23.34 1.71
C THR A 5 10.25 21.97 1.10
N ILE A 6 9.44 21.50 0.14
CA ILE A 6 9.66 20.22 -0.55
C ILE A 6 11.00 20.26 -1.30
N LYS A 7 11.28 21.33 -2.04
CA LYS A 7 12.56 21.48 -2.78
C LYS A 7 13.78 21.50 -1.85
N SER A 8 13.68 22.19 -0.71
CA SER A 8 14.75 22.21 0.28
C SER A 8 15.06 20.84 0.84
N MET A 9 14.03 20.09 1.24
CA MET A 9 14.16 18.71 1.73
C MET A 9 14.73 17.79 0.64
N ALA A 10 14.24 17.90 -0.59
CA ALA A 10 14.75 17.10 -1.71
C ALA A 10 16.23 17.39 -2.00
N ALA A 11 16.66 18.67 -1.93
CA ALA A 11 18.04 19.04 -2.13
C ALA A 11 18.98 18.47 -1.06
N GLU A 12 18.53 18.38 0.20
CA GLU A 12 19.29 17.73 1.28
C GLU A 12 19.40 16.22 1.05
N LEU A 13 18.30 15.56 0.72
CA LEU A 13 18.26 14.11 0.48
C LEU A 13 19.08 13.72 -0.76
N ALA A 14 19.13 14.56 -1.79
CA ALA A 14 19.85 14.30 -3.03
C ALA A 14 21.38 14.36 -2.89
N LYS A 15 21.94 14.94 -1.82
CA LYS A 15 23.40 15.13 -1.67
C LYS A 15 24.21 13.83 -1.70
N GLY A 16 23.60 12.68 -1.45
CA GLY A 16 24.26 11.37 -1.46
C GLY A 16 23.96 10.51 -2.67
N LEU A 17 23.04 10.93 -3.54
CA LEU A 17 22.56 10.11 -4.66
C LEU A 17 23.51 10.23 -5.85
N LYS A 18 24.01 9.09 -6.33
CA LYS A 18 24.92 9.01 -7.48
C LYS A 18 24.44 8.02 -8.56
N THR A 19 23.62 7.07 -8.20
CA THR A 19 23.12 6.02 -9.07
C THR A 19 21.60 5.92 -9.01
N PRO A 20 20.93 5.32 -10.03
CA PRO A 20 19.52 5.01 -9.97
C PRO A 20 19.16 4.09 -8.77
N GLU A 21 20.07 3.20 -8.39
CA GLU A 21 19.93 2.31 -7.25
C GLU A 21 19.90 3.08 -5.93
N ASP A 22 20.76 4.09 -5.77
CA ASP A 22 20.75 5.00 -4.59
C ASP A 22 19.39 5.71 -4.48
N LEU A 23 18.87 6.18 -5.62
CA LEU A 23 17.56 6.83 -5.68
C LEU A 23 16.43 5.88 -5.25
N ASN A 24 16.44 4.66 -5.76
CA ASN A 24 15.43 3.65 -5.41
C ASN A 24 15.49 3.30 -3.92
N GLN A 25 16.69 3.09 -3.37
CA GLN A 25 16.88 2.82 -1.94
C GLN A 25 16.41 3.99 -1.08
N MET A 26 16.77 5.21 -1.43
CA MET A 26 16.34 6.41 -0.71
C MET A 26 14.81 6.56 -0.75
N THR A 27 14.20 6.33 -1.91
CA THR A 27 12.74 6.38 -2.08
C THR A 27 12.05 5.32 -1.20
N ALA A 28 12.57 4.11 -1.14
CA ALA A 28 12.03 3.05 -0.29
C ALA A 28 12.12 3.41 1.20
N VAL A 29 13.28 3.92 1.64
CA VAL A 29 13.49 4.39 3.03
C VAL A 29 12.55 5.54 3.36
N PHE A 30 12.43 6.52 2.48
CA PHE A 30 11.53 7.66 2.67
C PHE A 30 10.06 7.22 2.73
N LYS A 31 9.64 6.33 1.82
CA LYS A 31 8.30 5.73 1.84
C LYS A 31 8.02 5.00 3.15
N LYS A 32 8.98 4.22 3.66
CA LYS A 32 8.89 3.55 4.97
C LYS A 32 8.61 4.57 6.07
N PHE A 33 9.45 5.58 6.22
CA PHE A 33 9.31 6.60 7.25
C PHE A 33 7.98 7.35 7.16
N MET A 34 7.54 7.69 5.95
CA MET A 34 6.25 8.36 5.76
C MET A 34 5.08 7.49 6.26
N ILE A 35 5.06 6.21 5.88
CA ILE A 35 4.01 5.27 6.30
C ILE A 35 4.04 5.07 7.82
N GLU A 36 5.21 4.82 8.40
CA GLU A 36 5.35 4.61 9.85
C GLU A 36 4.97 5.86 10.66
N THR A 37 5.31 7.05 10.16
CA THR A 37 4.92 8.31 10.77
C THR A 37 3.40 8.49 10.72
N ALA A 38 2.80 8.24 9.57
CA ALA A 38 1.35 8.33 9.41
C ALA A 38 0.60 7.33 10.32
N LEU A 39 1.08 6.08 10.41
CA LEU A 39 0.53 5.07 11.32
C LEU A 39 0.65 5.49 12.81
N ASN A 40 1.75 6.14 13.18
CA ASN A 40 1.92 6.68 14.53
C ASN A 40 0.97 7.85 14.81
N THR A 41 0.68 8.69 13.81
CA THR A 41 -0.31 9.76 13.91
C THR A 41 -1.72 9.17 14.07
N GLU A 42 -2.11 8.19 13.23
CA GLU A 42 -3.37 7.48 13.38
C GLU A 42 -3.54 6.87 14.79
N LEU A 43 -2.46 6.28 15.34
CA LEU A 43 -2.49 5.74 16.69
C LEU A 43 -2.60 6.85 17.76
N SER A 44 -1.97 8.02 17.55
CA SER A 44 -2.14 9.17 18.46
C SER A 44 -3.58 9.64 18.48
N ASP A 45 -4.20 9.77 17.32
CA ASP A 45 -5.60 10.17 17.17
C ASP A 45 -6.55 9.15 17.84
N HIS A 46 -6.29 7.85 17.62
CA HIS A 46 -7.06 6.77 18.25
C HIS A 46 -6.98 6.78 19.78
N LEU A 47 -5.79 7.05 20.34
CA LEU A 47 -5.57 7.07 21.79
C LEU A 47 -5.92 8.42 22.44
N GLY A 48 -6.04 9.50 21.64
CA GLY A 48 -6.31 10.85 22.14
C GLY A 48 -5.12 11.54 22.82
N TYR A 49 -3.89 11.01 22.65
CA TYR A 49 -2.67 11.64 23.16
C TYR A 49 -1.45 11.32 22.31
N GLU A 50 -0.52 12.27 22.23
CA GLU A 50 0.74 12.14 21.51
C GLU A 50 1.75 11.24 22.21
N LYS A 51 2.72 10.71 21.46
CA LYS A 51 3.84 9.97 22.04
C LYS A 51 4.59 10.85 23.05
N HIS A 52 4.91 10.28 24.22
CA HIS A 52 5.55 10.96 25.35
C HIS A 52 4.68 11.97 26.11
N GLN A 53 3.41 12.12 25.76
CA GLN A 53 2.46 12.92 26.53
C GLN A 53 1.74 12.08 27.60
N PRO A 54 1.18 12.72 28.64
CA PRO A 54 0.39 12.01 29.64
C PRO A 54 -0.77 11.22 29.02
N LYS A 55 -0.94 10.01 29.49
CA LYS A 55 -2.02 9.12 29.06
C LYS A 55 -3.39 9.71 29.38
N LYS A 56 -4.30 9.71 28.42
CA LYS A 56 -5.67 10.27 28.53
C LYS A 56 -6.77 9.21 28.59
N GLY A 57 -6.52 7.99 28.90
CA GLY A 57 -7.55 6.95 28.91
C GLY A 57 -7.06 5.63 29.48
N SER A 58 -7.85 4.56 29.36
CA SER A 58 -7.47 3.20 29.75
C SER A 58 -6.44 2.61 28.81
N ASN A 59 -6.61 2.84 27.52
CA ASN A 59 -5.76 2.29 26.46
C ASN A 59 -4.40 2.98 26.37
N SER A 60 -3.40 2.28 25.87
CA SER A 60 -2.02 2.81 25.77
C SER A 60 -1.27 2.16 24.61
N ARG A 61 -0.21 2.82 24.16
CA ARG A 61 0.73 2.26 23.20
C ARG A 61 1.34 0.96 23.71
N ASN A 62 1.47 -0.04 22.84
CA ASN A 62 1.98 -1.38 23.18
C ASN A 62 3.05 -1.84 22.18
N GLY A 63 4.04 -1.00 21.91
CA GLY A 63 5.11 -1.32 20.98
C GLY A 63 4.66 -1.41 19.53
N PHE A 64 5.39 -2.23 18.77
CA PHE A 64 5.19 -2.40 17.33
C PHE A 64 5.09 -3.87 16.97
N SER A 65 4.52 -4.17 15.82
CA SER A 65 4.62 -5.46 15.15
C SER A 65 5.25 -5.26 13.78
N SER A 66 6.24 -6.09 13.45
CA SER A 66 6.84 -6.05 12.11
C SER A 66 5.90 -6.68 11.09
N LYS A 67 5.79 -6.03 9.94
CA LYS A 67 4.96 -6.47 8.81
C LYS A 67 5.65 -6.13 7.50
N THR A 68 5.81 -7.13 6.63
CA THR A 68 6.31 -6.90 5.27
C THR A 68 5.14 -6.73 4.32
N ILE A 69 5.16 -5.64 3.55
CA ILE A 69 4.21 -5.40 2.46
C ILE A 69 4.95 -5.33 1.13
N THR A 70 4.33 -5.86 0.10
CA THR A 70 4.83 -5.78 -1.27
C THR A 70 4.36 -4.47 -1.90
N THR A 71 5.29 -3.72 -2.45
CA THR A 71 5.05 -2.46 -3.18
C THR A 71 5.55 -2.59 -4.60
N GLN A 72 5.30 -1.58 -5.43
CA GLN A 72 5.85 -1.49 -6.79
C GLN A 72 7.39 -1.38 -6.81
N ASP A 73 7.99 -0.95 -5.70
CA ASP A 73 9.44 -0.77 -5.57
C ASP A 73 10.09 -1.93 -4.79
N GLY A 74 9.37 -3.07 -4.63
CA GLY A 74 9.84 -4.24 -3.89
C GLY A 74 9.16 -4.42 -2.53
N GLN A 75 9.78 -5.24 -1.67
CA GLN A 75 9.28 -5.53 -0.33
C GLN A 75 9.68 -4.43 0.66
N LEU A 76 8.72 -3.99 1.47
CA LEU A 76 8.90 -2.96 2.47
C LEU A 76 8.56 -3.52 3.86
N ALA A 77 9.57 -3.63 4.72
CA ALA A 77 9.39 -4.03 6.11
C ALA A 77 9.00 -2.80 6.94
N LEU A 78 7.79 -2.84 7.53
CA LEU A 78 7.20 -1.78 8.32
C LEU A 78 7.04 -2.18 9.78
N ASP A 79 7.21 -1.22 10.67
CA ASP A 79 6.88 -1.33 12.08
C ASP A 79 5.51 -0.71 12.34
N ILE A 80 4.49 -1.58 12.44
CA ILE A 80 3.10 -1.18 12.66
C ILE A 80 2.89 -0.95 14.16
N PRO A 81 2.52 0.25 14.61
CA PRO A 81 2.29 0.52 16.01
C PRO A 81 1.03 -0.19 16.52
N ARG A 82 1.03 -0.53 17.81
CA ARG A 82 -0.05 -1.28 18.46
C ARG A 82 -0.51 -0.57 19.72
N ASP A 83 -1.77 -0.70 20.02
CA ASP A 83 -2.36 -0.36 21.31
C ASP A 83 -2.46 -1.60 22.22
N ARG A 84 -2.66 -1.38 23.51
CA ARG A 84 -2.71 -2.45 24.51
C ARG A 84 -4.00 -3.25 24.42
N GLU A 85 -5.11 -2.61 24.07
CA GLU A 85 -6.43 -3.24 23.98
C GLU A 85 -6.66 -3.93 22.64
N GLY A 86 -5.78 -3.71 21.62
CA GLY A 86 -5.89 -4.30 20.30
C GLY A 86 -7.03 -3.73 19.45
N SER A 87 -7.58 -2.60 19.88
CA SER A 87 -8.71 -1.91 19.24
C SER A 87 -8.29 -1.01 18.07
N PHE A 88 -7.01 -0.70 17.95
CA PHE A 88 -6.50 0.13 16.87
C PHE A 88 -6.59 -0.57 15.51
N GLU A 89 -7.24 0.07 14.56
CA GLU A 89 -7.38 -0.38 13.17
C GLU A 89 -6.80 0.66 12.22
N PRO A 90 -5.54 0.49 11.79
CA PRO A 90 -4.90 1.42 10.88
C PRO A 90 -5.60 1.46 9.53
N GLN A 91 -5.75 2.64 8.94
CA GLN A 91 -6.41 2.88 7.66
C GLN A 91 -5.42 2.82 6.49
N ILE A 92 -4.22 3.37 6.66
CA ILE A 92 -3.18 3.41 5.62
C ILE A 92 -2.73 1.99 5.25
N ILE A 93 -2.50 1.13 6.24
CA ILE A 93 -2.15 -0.28 6.06
C ILE A 93 -3.08 -1.13 6.92
N LYS A 94 -4.13 -1.64 6.33
CA LYS A 94 -5.14 -2.44 7.03
C LYS A 94 -4.55 -3.72 7.64
N LYS A 95 -5.20 -4.25 8.69
CA LYS A 95 -4.90 -5.60 9.21
C LYS A 95 -4.94 -6.61 8.05
N HIS A 96 -3.98 -7.54 8.01
CA HIS A 96 -3.87 -8.58 6.97
C HIS A 96 -3.56 -8.11 5.54
N GLN A 97 -3.44 -6.82 5.29
CA GLN A 97 -3.00 -6.32 3.99
C GLN A 97 -1.50 -6.64 3.81
N THR A 98 -1.17 -7.38 2.77
CA THR A 98 0.22 -7.80 2.45
C THR A 98 0.80 -7.07 1.23
N ARG A 99 0.00 -6.23 0.56
CA ARG A 99 0.40 -5.47 -0.62
C ARG A 99 -0.35 -4.15 -0.72
N ILE A 100 0.19 -3.24 -1.51
CA ILE A 100 -0.50 -1.98 -1.84
C ILE A 100 -1.49 -2.24 -2.99
N THR A 101 -2.67 -1.64 -2.91
CA THR A 101 -3.81 -1.86 -3.85
C THR A 101 -3.44 -1.62 -5.32
N SER A 102 -2.48 -0.72 -5.61
CA SER A 102 -2.01 -0.46 -6.97
C SER A 102 -1.40 -1.69 -7.68
N MET A 103 -0.99 -2.73 -6.95
CA MET A 103 -0.54 -3.99 -7.55
C MET A 103 -1.70 -4.78 -8.16
N ASP A 104 -2.88 -4.73 -7.56
CA ASP A 104 -4.06 -5.42 -8.08
C ASP A 104 -4.46 -4.82 -9.45
N ASP A 105 -4.41 -3.50 -9.59
CA ASP A 105 -4.66 -2.80 -10.86
C ASP A 105 -3.64 -3.19 -11.93
N GLN A 106 -2.37 -3.36 -11.56
CA GLN A 106 -1.33 -3.82 -12.49
C GLN A 106 -1.56 -5.28 -12.93
N ILE A 107 -1.87 -6.17 -11.99
CA ILE A 107 -2.22 -7.57 -12.29
C ILE A 107 -3.36 -7.60 -13.31
N LEU A 108 -4.42 -6.83 -13.08
CA LEU A 108 -5.56 -6.74 -13.98
C LEU A 108 -5.19 -6.20 -15.36
N SER A 109 -4.35 -5.16 -15.40
CA SER A 109 -3.87 -4.59 -16.66
C SER A 109 -3.06 -5.59 -17.50
N LEU A 110 -2.17 -6.36 -16.85
CA LEU A 110 -1.36 -7.39 -17.51
C LEU A 110 -2.22 -8.56 -17.96
N TYR A 111 -3.18 -8.99 -17.14
CA TYR A 111 -4.13 -10.04 -17.49
C TYR A 111 -5.02 -9.64 -18.68
N ALA A 112 -5.52 -8.39 -18.68
CA ALA A 112 -6.31 -7.84 -19.78
C ALA A 112 -5.51 -7.73 -21.10
N LYS A 113 -4.19 -7.65 -21.04
CA LYS A 113 -3.29 -7.71 -22.20
C LYS A 113 -3.03 -9.14 -22.69
N GLY A 114 -3.63 -10.14 -22.07
CA GLY A 114 -3.55 -11.55 -22.47
C GLY A 114 -2.39 -12.31 -21.85
N MET A 115 -1.71 -11.76 -20.83
CA MET A 115 -0.64 -12.48 -20.13
C MET A 115 -1.24 -13.59 -19.27
N THR A 116 -0.57 -14.74 -19.25
CA THR A 116 -0.94 -15.85 -18.39
C THR A 116 -0.52 -15.57 -16.95
N ASN A 117 -1.15 -16.26 -15.97
CA ASN A 117 -0.79 -16.14 -14.56
C ASN A 117 0.71 -16.37 -14.30
N ARG A 118 1.35 -17.29 -15.05
CA ARG A 118 2.79 -17.58 -14.92
C ARG A 118 3.65 -16.43 -15.43
N GLU A 119 3.28 -15.82 -16.52
CA GLU A 119 3.98 -14.65 -17.09
C GLU A 119 3.84 -13.43 -16.16
N ILE A 120 2.66 -13.24 -15.54
CA ILE A 120 2.45 -12.18 -14.57
C ILE A 120 3.32 -12.41 -13.31
N VAL A 121 3.41 -13.64 -12.79
CA VAL A 121 4.33 -13.99 -11.70
C VAL A 121 5.77 -13.66 -12.06
N ALA A 122 6.22 -14.09 -13.25
CA ALA A 122 7.57 -13.82 -13.73
C ALA A 122 7.83 -12.32 -13.88
N PHE A 123 6.88 -11.58 -14.43
CA PHE A 123 6.96 -10.12 -14.56
C PHE A 123 7.16 -9.43 -13.20
N PHE A 124 6.36 -9.76 -12.20
CA PHE A 124 6.51 -9.16 -10.87
C PHE A 124 7.83 -9.54 -10.20
N LYS A 125 8.31 -10.77 -10.40
CA LYS A 125 9.61 -11.20 -9.87
C LYS A 125 10.77 -10.45 -10.54
N GLU A 126 10.73 -10.31 -11.86
CA GLU A 126 11.78 -9.67 -12.64
C GLU A 126 11.83 -8.14 -12.43
N MET A 127 10.65 -7.49 -12.44
CA MET A 127 10.57 -6.03 -12.39
C MET A 127 10.63 -5.45 -10.97
N TYR A 128 10.14 -6.18 -9.98
CA TYR A 128 9.95 -5.66 -8.62
C TYR A 128 10.56 -6.55 -7.52
N ASP A 129 11.27 -7.62 -7.90
CA ASP A 129 11.72 -8.68 -6.97
C ASP A 129 10.61 -9.13 -6.00
N ALA A 130 9.36 -9.07 -6.46
CA ALA A 130 8.18 -9.36 -5.66
C ALA A 130 7.71 -10.80 -5.91
N ASP A 131 7.61 -11.59 -4.84
CA ASP A 131 7.05 -12.93 -4.90
C ASP A 131 5.50 -12.86 -4.88
N VAL A 132 4.91 -12.92 -6.07
CA VAL A 132 3.46 -12.95 -6.27
C VAL A 132 3.05 -14.38 -6.59
N SER A 133 2.12 -14.96 -5.82
CA SER A 133 1.65 -16.31 -6.09
C SER A 133 0.61 -16.35 -7.22
N ALA A 134 0.59 -17.43 -8.00
CA ALA A 134 -0.43 -17.64 -9.02
C ALA A 134 -1.86 -17.63 -8.44
N SER A 135 -2.03 -18.11 -7.21
CA SER A 135 -3.31 -18.08 -6.50
C SER A 135 -3.77 -16.65 -6.16
N LEU A 136 -2.81 -15.73 -5.92
CA LEU A 136 -3.14 -14.33 -5.72
C LEU A 136 -3.64 -13.70 -7.02
N ILE A 137 -2.97 -13.97 -8.14
CA ILE A 137 -3.39 -13.46 -9.45
C ILE A 137 -4.81 -13.94 -9.76
N SER A 138 -5.09 -15.24 -9.56
CA SER A 138 -6.44 -15.78 -9.73
C SER A 138 -7.47 -15.05 -8.85
N LYS A 139 -7.19 -14.82 -7.57
CA LYS A 139 -8.11 -14.09 -6.68
C LYS A 139 -8.39 -12.66 -7.16
N VAL A 140 -7.37 -11.96 -7.64
CA VAL A 140 -7.54 -10.59 -8.17
C VAL A 140 -8.36 -10.57 -9.43
N THR A 141 -8.11 -11.52 -10.35
CA THR A 141 -8.89 -11.64 -11.60
C THR A 141 -10.33 -12.12 -11.36
N ASP A 142 -10.53 -13.05 -10.44
CA ASP A 142 -11.86 -13.56 -10.08
C ASP A 142 -12.75 -12.45 -9.50
N ALA A 143 -12.20 -11.59 -8.66
CA ALA A 143 -12.94 -10.44 -8.11
C ALA A 143 -13.46 -9.49 -9.19
N VAL A 144 -12.73 -9.33 -10.30
CA VAL A 144 -13.19 -8.54 -11.45
C VAL A 144 -14.26 -9.27 -12.24
N ILE A 145 -14.14 -10.58 -12.41
CA ILE A 145 -15.17 -11.38 -13.08
C ILE A 145 -16.51 -11.25 -12.37
N GLU A 146 -16.52 -11.26 -11.03
CA GLU A 146 -17.73 -11.02 -10.25
C GLU A 146 -18.34 -9.64 -10.54
N GLN A 147 -17.54 -8.58 -10.54
CA GLN A 147 -17.99 -7.22 -10.87
C GLN A 147 -18.51 -7.10 -12.31
N VAL A 148 -17.84 -7.73 -13.28
CA VAL A 148 -18.28 -7.77 -14.67
C VAL A 148 -19.61 -8.51 -14.79
N THR A 149 -19.77 -9.63 -14.08
CA THR A 149 -21.02 -10.42 -14.08
C THR A 149 -22.17 -9.60 -13.46
N GLU A 150 -21.91 -8.90 -12.37
CA GLU A 150 -22.89 -8.00 -11.74
C GLU A 150 -23.28 -6.87 -12.72
N TRP A 151 -22.30 -6.26 -13.38
CA TRP A 151 -22.54 -5.23 -14.39
C TRP A 151 -23.34 -5.74 -15.60
N GLN A 152 -23.05 -6.93 -16.10
CA GLN A 152 -23.77 -7.56 -17.20
C GLN A 152 -25.22 -7.91 -16.85
N ASN A 153 -25.47 -8.26 -15.59
CA ASN A 153 -26.81 -8.58 -15.09
C ASN A 153 -27.61 -7.35 -14.64
N ARG A 154 -27.01 -6.16 -14.70
CA ARG A 154 -27.69 -4.92 -14.35
C ARG A 154 -28.85 -4.67 -15.33
N ALA A 155 -30.02 -4.34 -14.78
CA ALA A 155 -31.17 -3.97 -15.61
C ALA A 155 -30.83 -2.80 -16.52
N LEU A 156 -31.17 -2.94 -17.80
CA LEU A 156 -31.00 -1.86 -18.78
C LEU A 156 -31.92 -0.70 -18.44
N ASP A 157 -31.45 0.54 -18.67
CA ASP A 157 -32.31 1.70 -18.56
C ASP A 157 -33.46 1.62 -19.57
N SER A 158 -34.62 2.16 -19.20
CA SER A 158 -35.82 2.09 -20.02
C SER A 158 -35.75 2.87 -21.35
N LEU A 159 -34.71 3.69 -21.53
CA LEU A 159 -34.47 4.48 -22.73
C LEU A 159 -32.98 4.49 -23.09
N TYR A 160 -32.63 3.91 -24.23
CA TYR A 160 -31.32 4.06 -24.86
C TYR A 160 -31.48 5.01 -26.04
N PRO A 161 -30.91 6.23 -26.02
CA PRO A 161 -30.87 7.05 -27.22
C PRO A 161 -29.96 6.34 -28.23
N VAL A 162 -30.51 6.06 -29.41
CA VAL A 162 -29.71 5.59 -30.55
C VAL A 162 -28.87 6.76 -31.00
N VAL A 163 -27.53 6.60 -30.98
CA VAL A 163 -26.58 7.58 -31.50
C VAL A 163 -26.29 7.19 -32.96
#